data_8d693bcaa2025695461740c63686f5ee
#
_entry.id   8d693bcaa2025695461740c63686f5ee
#
_cell.length_a   1.000
_cell.length_b   1.000
_cell.length_c   1.000
_cell.angle_alpha   90.00
_cell.angle_beta   90.00
_cell.angle_gamma   90.00
#
_symmetry.space_group_name_H-M   'P 1'
#
loop_
_entity.id
_entity.type
_entity.pdbx_description
1 polymer ?
#
loop_
_entity_poly.entity_id
_entity_poly.type
_entity_poly.pdbx_seq_one_letter_code
_entity_poly.pdbx_strand_id
1 'polypeptide(L)'
;SMPPNFLTGWMRTAAYYFELSGSPETLGSDSSYLRFYSRAERVWPLSGGPWHLRLRGEFGTSWVSDFSELPASQRFFAGGDRSVRGFALDELSPTVETVNSAGETSRQSIGGEHKIVGSIELERDIFTNFRAAVFYDTGNAFSDWSIPLEYSVGVGLRWRLPMLLIGFDIAQALSDRDKNPRLHLNITQVL
;
A
#
# COMPACT_ATOMS: atom_id res chain seq x y z
N SER A 1 -35.40 2.72 -16.06
CA SER A 1 -34.90 3.48 -14.92
C SER A 1 -34.36 2.50 -13.88
N MET A 2 -33.05 2.41 -13.75
CA MET A 2 -32.41 1.61 -12.70
C MET A 2 -32.70 2.23 -11.33
N PRO A 3 -32.95 1.42 -10.30
CA PRO A 3 -33.15 1.96 -8.97
C PRO A 3 -31.88 2.65 -8.46
N PRO A 4 -31.99 3.81 -7.79
CA PRO A 4 -30.86 4.64 -7.40
C PRO A 4 -29.90 4.00 -6.39
N ASN A 5 -30.24 2.84 -5.85
CA ASN A 5 -29.48 2.19 -4.79
C ASN A 5 -28.44 1.14 -5.30
N PHE A 6 -28.36 0.91 -6.60
CA PHE A 6 -27.45 -0.08 -7.15
C PHE A 6 -25.99 0.42 -7.24
N LEU A 7 -25.78 1.73 -7.24
CA LEU A 7 -24.45 2.35 -7.40
C LEU A 7 -23.73 2.61 -6.08
N THR A 8 -24.45 2.67 -4.95
CA THR A 8 -23.84 2.94 -3.65
C THR A 8 -23.18 1.73 -2.99
N GLY A 9 -23.42 0.52 -3.52
CA GLY A 9 -22.85 -0.72 -3.00
C GLY A 9 -21.45 -1.07 -3.54
N TRP A 10 -20.82 -0.21 -4.32
CA TRP A 10 -19.55 -0.58 -5.00
C TRP A 10 -18.34 -0.61 -4.07
N MET A 11 -18.37 0.13 -2.97
CA MET A 11 -17.27 0.14 -1.99
C MET A 11 -17.73 0.80 -0.69
N ARG A 12 -17.08 0.43 0.41
CA ARG A 12 -17.10 1.27 1.61
C ARG A 12 -16.64 2.66 1.21
N THR A 13 -17.47 3.65 1.44
CA THR A 13 -17.16 5.06 1.12
C THR A 13 -16.00 5.59 1.94
N ALA A 14 -15.71 4.97 3.08
CA ALA A 14 -14.55 5.28 3.92
C ALA A 14 -14.16 4.05 4.75
N ALA A 15 -12.85 3.87 4.94
CA ALA A 15 -12.27 2.92 5.87
C ALA A 15 -11.11 3.59 6.60
N TYR A 16 -11.09 3.43 7.93
CA TYR A 16 -10.02 3.95 8.79
C TYR A 16 -9.55 2.82 9.69
N TYR A 17 -8.25 2.72 9.85
CA TYR A 17 -7.62 1.76 10.73
C TYR A 17 -6.53 2.47 11.52
N PHE A 18 -6.49 2.22 12.83
CA PHE A 18 -5.47 2.74 13.73
C PHE A 18 -5.01 1.61 14.62
N GLU A 19 -3.72 1.51 14.81
CA GLU A 19 -3.07 0.52 15.67
C GLU A 19 -2.00 1.20 16.50
N LEU A 20 -2.01 0.94 17.80
CA LEU A 20 -0.95 1.29 18.72
C LEU A 20 -0.50 0.01 19.41
N SER A 21 0.75 -0.36 19.27
CA SER A 21 1.33 -1.55 19.87
C SER A 21 2.68 -1.22 20.50
N GLY A 22 3.06 -1.97 21.50
CA GLY A 22 4.33 -1.76 22.20
C GLY A 22 4.62 -2.85 23.21
N SER A 23 5.90 -2.97 23.58
CA SER A 23 6.36 -3.88 24.62
C SER A 23 7.40 -3.16 25.50
N PRO A 24 7.15 -3.02 26.80
CA PRO A 24 8.17 -2.53 27.74
C PRO A 24 9.12 -3.67 28.13
N GLU A 25 10.40 -3.37 28.30
CA GLU A 25 11.44 -4.31 28.77
C GLU A 25 11.07 -4.99 30.10
N THR A 26 10.31 -4.29 30.95
CA THR A 26 9.89 -4.79 32.27
C THR A 26 9.00 -6.04 32.23
N LEU A 27 8.45 -6.39 31.04
CA LEU A 27 7.60 -7.58 30.85
C LEU A 27 8.34 -8.75 30.21
N GLY A 28 9.69 -8.76 30.23
CA GLY A 28 10.50 -9.87 29.71
C GLY A 28 10.72 -9.81 28.19
N SER A 29 10.57 -8.64 27.59
CA SER A 29 10.96 -8.35 26.21
C SER A 29 12.42 -7.92 26.17
N ASP A 30 13.15 -8.39 25.16
CA ASP A 30 14.57 -8.04 24.94
C ASP A 30 14.73 -6.56 24.48
N SER A 31 13.64 -5.91 24.04
CA SER A 31 13.65 -4.49 23.62
C SER A 31 12.36 -3.77 23.99
N SER A 32 12.49 -2.47 24.26
CA SER A 32 11.35 -1.57 24.44
C SER A 32 11.03 -0.87 23.13
N TYR A 33 9.79 -1.02 22.65
CA TYR A 33 9.31 -0.29 21.48
C TYR A 33 7.88 0.21 21.66
N LEU A 34 7.56 1.29 20.95
CA LEU A 34 6.22 1.80 20.76
C LEU A 34 5.99 1.99 19.25
N ARG A 35 4.95 1.37 18.71
CA ARG A 35 4.62 1.40 17.29
C ARG A 35 3.24 1.98 17.10
N PHE A 36 3.14 2.97 16.21
CA PHE A 36 1.87 3.52 15.73
C PHE A 36 1.73 3.25 14.23
N TYR A 37 0.55 2.80 13.83
CA TYR A 37 0.20 2.65 12.42
C TYR A 37 -1.20 3.17 12.17
N SER A 38 -1.37 3.87 11.06
CA SER A 38 -2.68 4.35 10.60
C SER A 38 -2.83 4.13 9.11
N ARG A 39 -4.05 3.82 8.70
CA ARG A 39 -4.47 3.73 7.30
C ARG A 39 -5.83 4.39 7.16
N ALA A 40 -5.96 5.20 6.12
CA ALA A 40 -7.20 5.83 5.74
C ALA A 40 -7.44 5.63 4.25
N GLU A 41 -8.68 5.30 3.89
CA GLU A 41 -9.13 5.21 2.51
C GLU A 41 -10.51 5.81 2.39
N ARG A 42 -10.72 6.61 1.36
CA ARG A 42 -12.05 7.19 1.10
C ARG A 42 -12.31 7.32 -0.39
N VAL A 43 -13.56 7.06 -0.78
CA VAL A 43 -14.04 7.18 -2.15
C VAL A 43 -15.16 8.22 -2.18
N TRP A 44 -15.05 9.17 -3.10
CA TRP A 44 -16.06 10.19 -3.36
C TRP A 44 -16.61 10.05 -4.78
N PRO A 45 -17.93 9.94 -4.96
CA PRO A 45 -18.54 10.13 -6.26
C PRO A 45 -18.42 11.60 -6.68
N LEU A 46 -18.02 11.85 -7.91
CA LEU A 46 -17.85 13.19 -8.44
C LEU A 46 -19.11 13.62 -9.21
N SER A 47 -19.74 14.73 -8.78
CA SER A 47 -20.82 15.43 -9.49
C SER A 47 -21.97 14.55 -10.01
N GLY A 48 -22.33 13.47 -9.29
CA GLY A 48 -23.43 12.57 -9.69
C GLY A 48 -23.24 11.82 -11.00
N GLY A 49 -22.05 11.89 -11.60
CA GLY A 49 -21.68 11.20 -12.84
C GLY A 49 -20.99 9.84 -12.58
N PRO A 50 -20.46 9.22 -13.64
CA PRO A 50 -19.80 7.91 -13.54
C PRO A 50 -18.39 7.96 -12.93
N TRP A 51 -17.96 9.12 -12.46
CA TRP A 51 -16.61 9.35 -11.94
C TRP A 51 -16.53 9.26 -10.43
N HIS A 52 -15.44 8.68 -9.94
CA HIS A 52 -15.15 8.53 -8.52
C HIS A 52 -13.69 8.88 -8.25
N LEU A 53 -13.44 9.60 -7.16
CA LEU A 53 -12.10 9.88 -6.66
C LEU A 53 -11.86 9.00 -5.44
N ARG A 54 -10.80 8.20 -5.48
CA ARG A 54 -10.31 7.41 -4.35
C ARG A 54 -9.02 8.01 -3.84
N LEU A 55 -8.96 8.25 -2.55
CA LEU A 55 -7.72 8.59 -1.84
C LEU A 55 -7.42 7.50 -0.82
N ARG A 56 -6.16 7.12 -0.73
CA ARG A 56 -5.64 6.22 0.30
C ARG A 56 -4.36 6.80 0.86
N GLY A 57 -4.20 6.73 2.17
CA GLY A 57 -2.99 7.12 2.89
C GLY A 57 -2.64 6.10 3.96
N GLU A 58 -1.35 5.86 4.16
CA GLU A 58 -0.80 5.06 5.25
C GLU A 58 0.34 5.82 5.91
N PHE A 59 0.35 5.79 7.21
CA PHE A 59 1.43 6.34 8.03
C PHE A 59 1.77 5.35 9.14
N GLY A 60 3.04 5.06 9.29
CA GLY A 60 3.57 4.22 10.36
C GLY A 60 4.83 4.82 10.96
N THR A 61 5.00 4.66 12.26
CA THR A 61 6.21 5.05 12.94
C THR A 61 6.46 4.16 14.15
N SER A 62 7.71 3.83 14.39
CA SER A 62 8.16 3.09 15.57
C SER A 62 9.18 3.94 16.33
N TRP A 63 9.06 3.92 17.65
CA TRP A 63 10.07 4.43 18.57
C TRP A 63 10.68 3.21 19.25
N VAL A 64 11.95 2.97 19.01
CA VAL A 64 12.69 1.81 19.51
C VAL A 64 14.08 2.27 19.95
N SER A 65 14.62 1.65 20.98
CA SER A 65 15.97 1.99 21.48
C SER A 65 17.07 1.49 20.56
N ASP A 66 16.89 0.29 19.97
CA ASP A 66 17.76 -0.29 18.97
C ASP A 66 16.92 -0.99 17.90
N PHE A 67 17.04 -0.51 16.66
CA PHE A 67 16.30 -1.07 15.51
C PHE A 67 16.63 -2.54 15.25
N SER A 68 17.85 -2.98 15.56
CA SER A 68 18.26 -4.38 15.37
C SER A 68 17.44 -5.37 16.22
N GLU A 69 16.98 -4.92 17.37
CA GLU A 69 16.17 -5.71 18.30
C GLU A 69 14.66 -5.68 17.93
N LEU A 70 14.21 -4.76 17.06
CA LEU A 70 12.83 -4.71 16.62
C LEU A 70 12.50 -5.95 15.78
N PRO A 71 11.55 -6.81 16.19
CA PRO A 71 11.16 -7.98 15.43
C PRO A 71 10.74 -7.59 13.98
N ALA A 72 11.11 -8.39 12.99
CA ALA A 72 10.79 -8.12 11.59
C ALA A 72 9.27 -7.95 11.34
N SER A 73 8.43 -8.63 12.12
CA SER A 73 6.97 -8.49 12.07
C SER A 73 6.45 -7.13 12.53
N GLN A 74 7.25 -6.35 13.26
CA GLN A 74 6.91 -5.01 13.75
C GLN A 74 7.50 -3.89 12.89
N ARG A 75 8.38 -4.23 11.94
CA ARG A 75 8.98 -3.27 11.02
C ARG A 75 8.00 -2.92 9.90
N PHE A 76 8.22 -1.76 9.28
CA PHE A 76 7.41 -1.32 8.16
C PHE A 76 8.05 -1.67 6.83
N PHE A 77 7.19 -2.08 5.89
CA PHE A 77 7.55 -2.40 4.51
C PHE A 77 6.65 -1.64 3.55
N ALA A 78 7.16 -1.28 2.38
CA ALA A 78 6.41 -0.63 1.31
C ALA A 78 6.73 -1.25 -0.05
N GLY A 79 5.86 -0.99 -1.02
CA GLY A 79 5.86 -1.63 -2.34
C GLY A 79 4.77 -2.70 -2.47
N GLY A 80 4.37 -2.99 -3.70
CA GLY A 80 3.35 -3.98 -4.03
C GLY A 80 1.93 -3.43 -4.14
N ASP A 81 0.96 -4.33 -4.36
CA ASP A 81 -0.42 -4.05 -4.79
C ASP A 81 -1.21 -3.14 -3.84
N ARG A 82 -0.92 -3.21 -2.55
CA ARG A 82 -1.62 -2.46 -1.50
C ARG A 82 -0.84 -1.26 -0.98
N SER A 83 0.31 -0.97 -1.59
CA SER A 83 1.22 0.10 -1.20
C SER A 83 1.53 0.98 -2.40
N VAL A 84 2.73 0.93 -2.96
CA VAL A 84 3.14 1.65 -4.16
C VAL A 84 3.22 0.66 -5.31
N ARG A 85 2.22 0.65 -6.19
CA ARG A 85 2.19 -0.21 -7.38
C ARG A 85 3.31 0.20 -8.33
N GLY A 86 3.83 -0.74 -9.15
CA GLY A 86 5.03 -0.51 -9.98
C GLY A 86 6.31 -0.98 -9.31
N PHE A 87 6.29 -1.20 -8.00
CA PHE A 87 7.35 -1.83 -7.23
C PHE A 87 6.93 -3.21 -6.75
N ALA A 88 7.89 -4.12 -6.53
CA ALA A 88 7.60 -5.43 -5.96
C ALA A 88 7.15 -5.33 -4.50
N LEU A 89 6.59 -6.41 -3.98
CA LEU A 89 6.23 -6.51 -2.56
C LEU A 89 7.48 -6.25 -1.71
N ASP A 90 7.35 -5.34 -0.75
CA ASP A 90 8.38 -4.94 0.22
C ASP A 90 9.69 -4.39 -0.37
N GLU A 91 9.69 -4.07 -1.67
CA GLU A 91 10.86 -3.58 -2.39
C GLU A 91 11.29 -2.17 -1.92
N LEU A 92 10.34 -1.35 -1.50
CA LEU A 92 10.56 0.00 -0.98
C LEU A 92 10.78 -0.05 0.53
N SER A 93 11.92 -0.57 0.93
CA SER A 93 12.33 -0.72 2.33
C SER A 93 13.84 -0.75 2.41
N PRO A 94 14.45 -0.40 3.54
CA PRO A 94 15.87 -0.63 3.77
C PRO A 94 16.26 -2.07 3.49
N THR A 95 17.40 -2.26 2.85
CA THR A 95 17.93 -3.58 2.44
C THR A 95 19.31 -3.82 3.02
N VAL A 96 19.63 -5.07 3.27
CA VAL A 96 21.00 -5.54 3.56
C VAL A 96 21.46 -6.48 2.45
N GLU A 97 22.74 -6.43 2.13
CA GLU A 97 23.35 -7.38 1.24
C GLU A 97 23.72 -8.64 2.04
N THR A 98 23.22 -9.77 1.60
CA THR A 98 23.52 -11.08 2.17
C THR A 98 24.26 -11.92 1.12
N VAL A 99 25.34 -12.58 1.53
CA VAL A 99 26.09 -13.51 0.69
C VAL A 99 25.70 -14.92 1.10
N ASN A 100 25.16 -15.70 0.16
CA ASN A 100 24.81 -17.09 0.43
C ASN A 100 26.07 -17.99 0.47
N SER A 101 25.90 -19.24 0.88
CA SER A 101 26.99 -20.22 0.94
C SER A 101 27.64 -20.54 -0.42
N ALA A 102 27.00 -20.17 -1.53
CA ALA A 102 27.54 -20.31 -2.89
C ALA A 102 28.30 -19.05 -3.36
N GLY A 103 28.41 -18.01 -2.51
CA GLY A 103 29.09 -16.75 -2.83
C GLY A 103 28.26 -15.78 -3.64
N GLU A 104 26.96 -16.01 -3.81
CA GLU A 104 26.06 -15.10 -4.51
C GLU A 104 25.54 -14.01 -3.56
N THR A 105 25.66 -12.76 -3.98
CA THR A 105 25.12 -11.62 -3.24
C THR A 105 23.64 -11.42 -3.57
N SER A 106 22.79 -11.39 -2.55
CA SER A 106 21.39 -11.05 -2.68
C SER A 106 21.03 -9.88 -1.78
N ARG A 107 20.06 -9.05 -2.20
CA ARG A 107 19.51 -7.97 -1.36
C ARG A 107 18.25 -8.48 -0.68
N GLN A 108 18.22 -8.37 0.63
CA GLN A 108 17.06 -8.72 1.45
C GLN A 108 16.50 -7.47 2.09
N SER A 109 15.18 -7.24 1.93
CA SER A 109 14.46 -6.18 2.65
C SER A 109 14.42 -6.49 4.13
N ILE A 110 14.84 -5.54 4.95
CA ILE A 110 14.86 -5.67 6.41
C ILE A 110 13.76 -4.83 7.08
N GLY A 111 13.02 -4.02 6.29
CA GLY A 111 12.02 -3.10 6.80
C GLY A 111 12.62 -1.82 7.39
N GLY A 112 11.74 -0.84 7.67
CA GLY A 112 12.10 0.45 8.25
C GLY A 112 11.35 0.73 9.56
N GLU A 113 11.76 1.78 10.25
CA GLU A 113 11.10 2.30 11.44
C GLU A 113 9.87 3.13 11.11
N HIS A 114 9.83 3.68 9.90
CA HIS A 114 8.78 4.58 9.43
C HIS A 114 8.22 4.13 8.10
N LYS A 115 6.97 4.50 7.82
CA LYS A 115 6.29 4.27 6.55
C LYS A 115 5.40 5.45 6.21
N ILE A 116 5.48 5.90 4.96
CA ILE A 116 4.52 6.83 4.38
C ILE A 116 4.10 6.28 3.02
N VAL A 117 2.80 6.19 2.80
CA VAL A 117 2.23 5.80 1.50
C VAL A 117 1.02 6.69 1.21
N GLY A 118 0.93 7.17 -0.01
CA GLY A 118 -0.20 7.91 -0.54
C GLY A 118 -0.62 7.39 -1.91
N SER A 119 -1.91 7.38 -2.20
CA SER A 119 -2.47 7.00 -3.48
C SER A 119 -3.64 7.88 -3.85
N ILE A 120 -3.65 8.36 -5.07
CA ILE A 120 -4.77 9.05 -5.68
C ILE A 120 -5.20 8.24 -6.90
N GLU A 121 -6.48 7.88 -6.96
CA GLU A 121 -7.03 7.09 -8.06
C GLU A 121 -8.33 7.75 -8.56
N LEU A 122 -8.38 8.03 -9.85
CA LEU A 122 -9.58 8.48 -10.54
C LEU A 122 -10.19 7.29 -11.28
N GLU A 123 -11.41 6.95 -10.91
CA GLU A 123 -12.14 5.82 -11.43
C GLU A 123 -13.34 6.27 -12.26
N ARG A 124 -13.69 5.51 -13.31
CA ARG A 124 -14.87 5.75 -14.13
C ARG A 124 -15.64 4.45 -14.39
N ASP A 125 -16.94 4.46 -14.13
CA ASP A 125 -17.83 3.38 -14.49
C ASP A 125 -17.96 3.31 -16.03
N ILE A 126 -17.55 2.19 -16.65
CA ILE A 126 -17.60 1.98 -18.09
C ILE A 126 -18.74 1.05 -18.50
N PHE A 127 -19.03 0.04 -17.66
CA PHE A 127 -20.16 -0.88 -17.79
C PHE A 127 -20.73 -1.17 -16.41
N THR A 128 -21.86 -1.88 -16.36
CA THR A 128 -22.56 -2.20 -15.09
C THR A 128 -21.65 -2.82 -14.02
N ASN A 129 -20.69 -3.66 -14.44
CA ASN A 129 -19.82 -4.40 -13.53
C ASN A 129 -18.33 -4.04 -13.71
N PHE A 130 -18.02 -3.05 -14.54
CA PHE A 130 -16.64 -2.67 -14.82
C PHE A 130 -16.39 -1.19 -14.57
N ARG A 131 -15.23 -0.92 -13.97
CA ARG A 131 -14.72 0.42 -13.72
C ARG A 131 -13.28 0.52 -14.20
N ALA A 132 -12.97 1.51 -15.03
CA ALA A 132 -11.61 1.85 -15.39
C ALA A 132 -11.03 2.80 -14.33
N ALA A 133 -9.72 2.74 -14.12
CA ALA A 133 -9.00 3.58 -13.18
C ALA A 133 -7.69 4.09 -13.77
N VAL A 134 -7.29 5.29 -13.37
CA VAL A 134 -5.94 5.81 -13.49
C VAL A 134 -5.47 6.23 -12.12
N PHE A 135 -4.20 5.99 -11.80
CA PHE A 135 -3.71 6.24 -10.45
C PHE A 135 -2.28 6.76 -10.41
N TYR A 136 -1.98 7.42 -9.32
CA TYR A 136 -0.65 7.83 -8.89
C TYR A 136 -0.44 7.36 -7.47
N ASP A 137 0.63 6.60 -7.24
CA ASP A 137 1.04 6.14 -5.92
C ASP A 137 2.40 6.74 -5.56
N THR A 138 2.58 7.05 -4.28
CA THR A 138 3.86 7.49 -3.73
C THR A 138 4.06 6.90 -2.34
N GLY A 139 5.30 6.64 -1.97
CA GLY A 139 5.60 6.17 -0.62
C GLY A 139 6.97 5.52 -0.51
N ASN A 140 7.31 5.20 0.72
CA ASN A 140 8.51 4.44 1.08
C ASN A 140 8.38 3.93 2.52
N ALA A 141 9.18 2.93 2.89
CA ALA A 141 9.50 2.59 4.27
C ALA A 141 10.98 2.90 4.52
N PHE A 142 11.31 3.52 5.63
CA PHE A 142 12.64 4.06 5.88
C PHE A 142 12.94 4.12 7.38
N SER A 143 14.23 4.23 7.74
CA SER A 143 14.68 4.53 9.09
C SER A 143 15.26 5.94 9.20
N ASP A 144 15.55 6.60 8.07
CA ASP A 144 16.02 7.98 8.01
C ASP A 144 15.03 8.84 7.22
N TRP A 145 14.58 9.94 7.80
CA TRP A 145 13.63 10.88 7.20
C TRP A 145 14.20 11.65 5.98
N SER A 146 15.49 11.55 5.72
CA SER A 146 16.13 12.12 4.51
C SER A 146 15.91 11.27 3.26
N ILE A 147 15.43 10.01 3.38
CA ILE A 147 15.19 9.12 2.25
C ILE A 147 13.98 9.61 1.45
N PRO A 148 14.12 9.79 0.11
CA PRO A 148 13.04 10.28 -0.73
C PRO A 148 11.90 9.26 -0.84
N LEU A 149 10.69 9.76 -1.07
CA LEU A 149 9.57 8.93 -1.44
C LEU A 149 9.68 8.51 -2.91
N GLU A 150 9.37 7.26 -3.18
CA GLU A 150 9.27 6.72 -4.52
C GLU A 150 7.86 6.95 -5.07
N TYR A 151 7.69 6.94 -6.40
CA TYR A 151 6.41 7.18 -7.03
C TYR A 151 6.21 6.38 -8.31
N SER A 152 4.95 6.10 -8.60
CA SER A 152 4.51 5.37 -9.77
C SER A 152 3.19 5.88 -10.30
N VAL A 153 2.90 5.55 -11.56
CA VAL A 153 1.62 5.78 -12.21
C VAL A 153 1.12 4.50 -12.84
N GLY A 154 -0.17 4.41 -13.03
CA GLY A 154 -0.73 3.23 -13.69
C GLY A 154 -2.17 3.40 -14.10
N VAL A 155 -2.64 2.36 -14.76
CA VAL A 155 -4.03 2.19 -15.18
C VAL A 155 -4.56 0.88 -14.64
N GLY A 156 -5.86 0.83 -14.40
CA GLY A 156 -6.48 -0.36 -13.83
C GLY A 156 -7.88 -0.61 -14.33
N LEU A 157 -8.31 -1.84 -14.17
CA LEU A 157 -9.66 -2.30 -14.42
C LEU A 157 -10.19 -2.98 -13.17
N ARG A 158 -11.39 -2.60 -12.74
CA ARG A 158 -12.10 -3.19 -11.62
C ARG A 158 -13.29 -3.97 -12.15
N TRP A 159 -13.36 -5.25 -11.83
CA TRP A 159 -14.48 -6.11 -12.18
C TRP A 159 -15.22 -6.52 -10.93
N ARG A 160 -16.48 -6.11 -10.84
CA ARG A 160 -17.36 -6.45 -9.73
C ARG A 160 -18.15 -7.71 -10.02
N LEU A 161 -17.99 -8.69 -9.14
CA LEU A 161 -18.82 -9.87 -9.01
C LEU A 161 -19.72 -9.74 -7.76
N PRO A 162 -20.75 -10.56 -7.60
CA PRO A 162 -21.68 -10.44 -6.46
C PRO A 162 -21.03 -10.46 -5.08
N MET A 163 -19.90 -11.16 -4.91
CA MET A 163 -19.20 -11.33 -3.64
C MET A 163 -17.72 -10.91 -3.71
N LEU A 164 -17.21 -10.58 -4.89
CA LEU A 164 -15.79 -10.30 -5.12
C LEU A 164 -15.61 -9.06 -5.98
N LEU A 165 -14.56 -8.31 -5.68
CA LEU A 165 -14.02 -7.27 -6.54
C LEU A 165 -12.64 -7.71 -7.01
N ILE A 166 -12.47 -7.84 -8.32
CA ILE A 166 -11.20 -8.20 -8.94
C ILE A 166 -10.62 -6.95 -9.59
N GLY A 167 -9.42 -6.58 -9.19
CA GLY A 167 -8.66 -5.47 -9.74
C GLY A 167 -7.47 -5.96 -10.55
N PHE A 168 -7.33 -5.46 -11.77
CA PHE A 168 -6.16 -5.66 -12.62
C PHE A 168 -5.51 -4.30 -12.83
N ASP A 169 -4.25 -4.17 -12.46
CA ASP A 169 -3.49 -2.93 -12.60
C ASP A 169 -2.22 -3.16 -13.40
N ILE A 170 -1.85 -2.18 -14.22
CA ILE A 170 -0.53 -2.06 -14.84
C ILE A 170 0.07 -0.77 -14.33
N ALA A 171 1.21 -0.86 -13.68
CA ALA A 171 1.89 0.25 -13.05
C ALA A 171 3.34 0.37 -13.49
N GLN A 172 3.78 1.60 -13.73
CA GLN A 172 5.16 1.97 -14.05
C GLN A 172 5.75 2.78 -12.92
N ALA A 173 6.90 2.33 -12.39
CA ALA A 173 7.73 3.14 -11.51
C ALA A 173 8.29 4.33 -12.30
N LEU A 174 8.14 5.55 -11.76
CA LEU A 174 8.65 6.77 -12.39
C LEU A 174 9.97 7.21 -11.78
N SER A 175 10.17 6.95 -10.51
CA SER A 175 11.42 7.24 -9.80
C SER A 175 12.56 6.27 -10.17
N ASP A 176 12.20 5.10 -10.72
CA ASP A 176 13.16 4.13 -11.27
C ASP A 176 12.70 3.75 -12.70
N ARG A 177 13.14 4.53 -13.68
CA ARG A 177 12.69 4.42 -15.08
C ARG A 177 13.21 3.16 -15.80
N ASP A 178 14.23 2.53 -15.27
CA ASP A 178 14.81 1.31 -15.85
C ASP A 178 13.97 0.07 -15.53
N LYS A 179 13.01 0.18 -14.62
CA LYS A 179 12.06 -0.90 -14.31
C LYS A 179 10.99 -1.04 -15.38
N ASN A 180 10.71 -2.29 -15.71
CA ASN A 180 9.58 -2.63 -16.57
C ASN A 180 8.25 -2.40 -15.84
N PRO A 181 7.16 -2.09 -16.57
CA PRO A 181 5.83 -2.06 -16.01
C PRO A 181 5.48 -3.37 -15.31
N ARG A 182 4.78 -3.26 -14.18
CA ARG A 182 4.34 -4.42 -13.39
C ARG A 182 2.84 -4.62 -13.49
N LEU A 183 2.45 -5.89 -13.56
CA LEU A 183 1.07 -6.31 -13.46
C LEU A 183 0.75 -6.62 -12.00
N HIS A 184 -0.40 -6.14 -11.54
CA HIS A 184 -0.92 -6.35 -10.20
C HIS A 184 -2.32 -6.95 -10.28
N LEU A 185 -2.58 -7.98 -9.49
CA LEU A 185 -3.88 -8.62 -9.36
C LEU A 185 -4.35 -8.51 -7.92
N ASN A 186 -5.47 -7.84 -7.72
CA ASN A 186 -6.06 -7.66 -6.40
C ASN A 186 -7.45 -8.31 -6.35
N ILE A 187 -7.69 -9.15 -5.35
CA ILE A 187 -8.99 -9.77 -5.12
C ILE A 187 -9.46 -9.35 -3.74
N THR A 188 -10.60 -8.69 -3.68
CA THR A 188 -11.19 -8.20 -2.43
C THR A 188 -12.60 -8.74 -2.29
N GLN A 189 -12.93 -9.27 -1.11
CA GLN A 189 -14.28 -9.71 -0.80
C GLN A 189 -15.16 -8.47 -0.55
N VAL A 190 -16.33 -8.44 -1.18
CA VAL A 190 -17.36 -7.42 -0.97
C VAL A 190 -18.43 -8.04 -0.07
N LEU A 191 -18.42 -7.65 1.19
CA LEU A 191 -19.43 -8.02 2.20
C LEU A 191 -20.52 -6.95 2.28
#